data_b99d409a634341bc8037465d639088a3
#
_entry.id   b99d409a634341bc8037465d639088a3
#
_cell.length_a   1.000
_cell.length_b   1.000
_cell.length_c   1.000
_cell.angle_alpha   90.00
_cell.angle_beta   90.00
_cell.angle_gamma   90.00
#
_symmetry.space_group_name_H-M   'P 1'
#
loop_
_entity.id
_entity.type
_entity.pdbx_description
1 polymer ?
#
loop_
_entity_poly.entity_id
_entity_poly.type
_entity_poly.pdbx_seq_one_letter_code
_entity_poly.pdbx_strand_id
1 'polypeptide(L)'
;MNKPVEAAVSAASTDRIPYQKPQPWGMSPDMVVPDVLAEDPKMWAPVGDGVWSRPIHLNVTSGFYVHMLRVKRAGLLQRHRHSGQVHAYVIRGKWYYLEHDWVAEEGGYVFEPPGETHTLIVPDDCADMVTLFTVHGSLMYVDPQGNATGYDDVFTRIDKYRAHFEQVGLGADYVKHFMR
;
A
#
# COMPACT_ATOMS: atom_id res chain seq x y z
N MET A 1 47.54 6.44 -10.28
CA MET A 1 47.63 4.96 -10.25
C MET A 1 46.50 4.46 -9.36
N ASN A 2 45.43 3.96 -10.01
CA ASN A 2 44.28 3.41 -9.29
C ASN A 2 44.64 2.02 -8.76
N LYS A 3 44.50 1.82 -7.44
CA LYS A 3 44.57 0.49 -6.86
C LYS A 3 43.33 -0.33 -7.29
N PRO A 4 43.48 -1.60 -7.65
CA PRO A 4 42.40 -2.38 -8.21
C PRO A 4 41.34 -2.73 -7.16
N VAL A 5 40.10 -2.80 -7.64
CA VAL A 5 38.88 -3.13 -6.90
C VAL A 5 38.86 -4.59 -6.38
N GLU A 6 39.84 -5.40 -6.72
CA GLU A 6 39.94 -6.82 -6.31
C GLU A 6 40.06 -7.07 -4.79
N ALA A 7 40.56 -6.09 -4.03
CA ALA A 7 40.71 -6.26 -2.56
C ALA A 7 39.36 -6.21 -1.80
N ALA A 8 38.31 -5.63 -2.41
CA ALA A 8 36.98 -5.54 -1.78
C ALA A 8 36.13 -6.82 -1.94
N VAL A 9 36.41 -7.64 -2.95
CA VAL A 9 35.65 -8.88 -3.23
C VAL A 9 36.09 -10.02 -2.32
N SER A 10 37.36 -10.06 -1.91
CA SER A 10 37.89 -11.12 -1.02
C SER A 10 37.44 -11.00 0.44
N ALA A 11 37.14 -9.81 0.93
CA ALA A 11 36.64 -9.58 2.30
C ALA A 11 35.16 -10.04 2.48
N ALA A 12 34.36 -10.03 1.41
CA ALA A 12 32.92 -10.37 1.46
C ALA A 12 32.63 -11.85 1.69
N SER A 13 33.58 -12.75 1.51
CA SER A 13 33.36 -14.21 1.68
C SER A 13 33.47 -14.69 3.12
N THR A 14 34.10 -13.94 4.01
CA THR A 14 34.29 -14.31 5.41
C THR A 14 33.20 -13.78 6.34
N ASP A 15 32.39 -12.79 5.91
CA ASP A 15 31.36 -12.13 6.74
C ASP A 15 29.94 -12.71 6.58
N ARG A 16 29.79 -13.81 5.84
CA ARG A 16 28.47 -14.49 5.71
C ARG A 16 28.15 -15.42 6.88
N ILE A 17 28.51 -14.99 8.08
CA ILE A 17 28.19 -15.71 9.31
C ILE A 17 26.94 -15.02 9.88
N PRO A 18 25.81 -15.74 10.06
CA PRO A 18 24.64 -15.17 10.71
C PRO A 18 24.98 -14.66 12.11
N TYR A 19 24.23 -13.65 12.57
CA TYR A 19 24.34 -13.14 13.93
C TYR A 19 24.19 -14.30 14.94
N GLN A 20 25.14 -14.43 15.88
CA GLN A 20 25.27 -15.60 16.74
C GLN A 20 24.63 -15.44 18.13
N LYS A 21 24.16 -14.23 18.47
CA LYS A 21 23.52 -14.00 19.78
C LYS A 21 22.00 -14.09 19.66
N PRO A 22 21.28 -14.35 20.75
CA PRO A 22 19.82 -14.31 20.76
C PRO A 22 19.29 -12.92 20.35
N GLN A 23 18.21 -12.92 19.59
CA GLN A 23 17.46 -11.70 19.30
C GLN A 23 16.74 -11.19 20.56
N PRO A 24 16.35 -9.89 20.62
CA PRO A 24 15.66 -9.32 21.77
C PRO A 24 14.37 -10.10 22.11
N TRP A 25 14.17 -10.35 23.40
CA TRP A 25 12.96 -11.02 23.86
C TRP A 25 11.72 -10.15 23.55
N GLY A 26 10.63 -10.79 23.11
CA GLY A 26 9.38 -10.11 22.79
C GLY A 26 9.36 -9.41 21.42
N MET A 27 10.43 -9.52 20.62
CA MET A 27 10.43 -9.01 19.26
C MET A 27 9.40 -9.77 18.41
N SER A 28 8.56 -9.03 17.68
CA SER A 28 7.65 -9.63 16.69
C SER A 28 8.46 -10.23 15.54
N PRO A 29 8.01 -11.35 14.96
CA PRO A 29 8.66 -11.93 13.79
C PRO A 29 8.53 -11.02 12.57
N ASP A 30 9.49 -11.12 11.66
CA ASP A 30 9.41 -10.49 10.35
C ASP A 30 8.14 -10.92 9.63
N MET A 31 7.60 -10.00 8.83
CA MET A 31 6.52 -10.29 7.91
C MET A 31 7.06 -10.15 6.48
N VAL A 32 6.99 -11.24 5.74
CA VAL A 32 7.41 -11.28 4.34
C VAL A 32 6.17 -11.56 3.48
N VAL A 33 5.84 -10.64 2.59
CA VAL A 33 4.80 -10.81 1.58
C VAL A 33 5.48 -10.98 0.23
N PRO A 34 5.70 -12.22 -0.23
CA PRO A 34 6.35 -12.45 -1.51
C PRO A 34 5.41 -12.07 -2.64
N ASP A 35 5.98 -11.61 -3.75
CA ASP A 35 5.27 -11.34 -4.98
C ASP A 35 4.02 -10.45 -4.80
N VAL A 36 4.24 -9.23 -4.30
CA VAL A 36 3.15 -8.26 -4.05
C VAL A 36 2.39 -7.85 -5.32
N LEU A 37 2.93 -8.12 -6.51
CA LEU A 37 2.32 -7.85 -7.81
C LEU A 37 1.64 -9.07 -8.43
N ALA A 38 1.59 -10.22 -7.72
CA ALA A 38 0.92 -11.42 -8.24
C ALA A 38 -0.50 -11.13 -8.71
N GLU A 39 -0.83 -11.69 -9.87
CA GLU A 39 -2.15 -11.53 -10.51
C GLU A 39 -3.22 -12.50 -9.94
N ASP A 40 -2.92 -13.25 -8.87
CA ASP A 40 -3.89 -14.14 -8.23
C ASP A 40 -5.11 -13.33 -7.76
N PRO A 41 -6.30 -13.53 -8.36
CA PRO A 41 -7.48 -12.74 -8.03
C PRO A 41 -7.94 -12.91 -6.59
N LYS A 42 -7.55 -14.00 -5.91
CA LYS A 42 -7.87 -14.21 -4.50
C LYS A 42 -7.18 -13.20 -3.56
N MET A 43 -6.09 -12.59 -4.02
CA MET A 43 -5.36 -11.59 -3.24
C MET A 43 -5.91 -10.16 -3.42
N TRP A 44 -6.78 -9.93 -4.40
CA TRP A 44 -7.27 -8.60 -4.78
C TRP A 44 -8.75 -8.46 -4.41
N ALA A 45 -9.02 -7.86 -3.25
CA ALA A 45 -10.38 -7.57 -2.81
C ALA A 45 -10.99 -6.44 -3.66
N PRO A 46 -12.18 -6.62 -4.26
CA PRO A 46 -12.86 -5.54 -4.96
C PRO A 46 -13.32 -4.47 -3.93
N VAL A 47 -13.04 -3.21 -4.22
CA VAL A 47 -13.41 -2.07 -3.36
C VAL A 47 -14.25 -1.02 -4.10
N GLY A 48 -14.51 -1.26 -5.39
CA GLY A 48 -15.35 -0.44 -6.25
C GLY A 48 -15.38 -1.01 -7.67
N ASP A 49 -16.17 -0.40 -8.54
CA ASP A 49 -16.21 -0.77 -9.95
C ASP A 49 -14.87 -0.51 -10.61
N GLY A 50 -14.23 -1.55 -11.14
CA GLY A 50 -12.90 -1.48 -11.73
C GLY A 50 -11.78 -1.13 -10.73
N VAL A 51 -12.00 -1.31 -9.42
CA VAL A 51 -11.05 -0.96 -8.36
C VAL A 51 -10.86 -2.12 -7.39
N TRP A 52 -9.60 -2.48 -7.16
CA TRP A 52 -9.21 -3.56 -6.23
C TRP A 52 -8.15 -3.08 -5.24
N SER A 53 -8.17 -3.68 -4.07
CA SER A 53 -7.18 -3.47 -3.02
C SER A 53 -6.59 -4.81 -2.58
N ARG A 54 -5.26 -4.85 -2.41
CA ARG A 54 -4.55 -6.02 -1.89
C ARG A 54 -3.85 -5.64 -0.59
N PRO A 55 -4.08 -6.34 0.53
CA PRO A 55 -3.38 -6.06 1.79
C PRO A 55 -1.91 -6.44 1.69
N ILE A 56 -1.05 -5.61 2.28
CA ILE A 56 0.38 -5.88 2.44
C ILE A 56 0.72 -5.89 3.93
N HIS A 57 0.32 -4.86 4.69
CA HIS A 57 0.55 -4.76 6.12
C HIS A 57 -0.62 -4.02 6.78
N LEU A 58 -1.22 -4.63 7.77
CA LEU A 58 -2.33 -4.09 8.55
C LEU A 58 -1.86 -3.94 10.01
N ASN A 59 -1.37 -2.75 10.37
CA ASN A 59 -0.83 -2.50 11.69
C ASN A 59 -1.90 -2.01 12.65
N VAL A 60 -2.42 -2.92 13.47
CA VAL A 60 -3.49 -2.63 14.43
C VAL A 60 -3.01 -1.89 15.68
N THR A 61 -1.71 -1.92 15.95
CA THR A 61 -1.11 -1.25 17.11
C THR A 61 -0.90 0.25 16.84
N SER A 62 -0.41 0.59 15.65
CA SER A 62 -0.10 1.98 15.26
C SER A 62 -1.17 2.62 14.37
N GLY A 63 -2.22 1.88 14.00
CA GLY A 63 -3.33 2.41 13.24
C GLY A 63 -2.99 2.81 11.80
N PHE A 64 -2.05 2.11 11.13
CA PHE A 64 -1.75 2.34 9.72
C PHE A 64 -1.94 1.06 8.89
N TYR A 65 -2.09 1.22 7.60
CA TYR A 65 -2.12 0.09 6.69
C TYR A 65 -1.32 0.35 5.40
N VAL A 66 -0.74 -0.72 4.88
CA VAL A 66 -0.07 -0.73 3.58
C VAL A 66 -0.88 -1.63 2.64
N HIS A 67 -1.22 -1.10 1.49
CA HIS A 67 -1.96 -1.86 0.48
C HIS A 67 -1.54 -1.49 -0.94
N MET A 68 -1.73 -2.41 -1.86
CA MET A 68 -1.71 -2.09 -3.29
C MET A 68 -3.13 -1.69 -3.70
N LEU A 69 -3.26 -0.56 -4.38
CA LEU A 69 -4.47 -0.14 -5.06
C LEU A 69 -4.30 -0.38 -6.55
N ARG A 70 -5.25 -1.10 -7.16
CA ARG A 70 -5.29 -1.31 -8.60
C ARG A 70 -6.57 -0.74 -9.18
N VAL A 71 -6.45 0.00 -10.27
CA VAL A 71 -7.58 0.62 -10.97
C VAL A 71 -7.48 0.32 -12.45
N LYS A 72 -8.50 -0.33 -13.00
CA LYS A 72 -8.62 -0.68 -14.42
C LYS A 72 -9.74 0.11 -15.11
N ARG A 73 -9.90 1.35 -14.74
CA ARG A 73 -10.78 2.31 -15.38
C ARG A 73 -10.25 3.72 -15.22
N ALA A 74 -10.60 4.58 -16.14
CA ALA A 74 -10.35 6.02 -16.03
C ALA A 74 -11.37 6.74 -15.13
N GLY A 75 -11.09 7.98 -14.84
CA GLY A 75 -11.99 8.93 -14.19
C GLY A 75 -11.80 9.01 -12.68
N LEU A 76 -12.78 9.60 -12.03
CA LEU A 76 -12.78 9.87 -10.60
C LEU A 76 -12.94 8.58 -9.79
N LEU A 77 -12.04 8.37 -8.82
CA LEU A 77 -12.18 7.31 -7.82
C LEU A 77 -12.99 7.79 -6.62
N GLN A 78 -12.44 8.75 -5.91
CA GLN A 78 -13.02 9.24 -4.66
C GLN A 78 -12.43 10.60 -4.26
N ARG A 79 -13.19 11.38 -3.50
CA ARG A 79 -12.71 12.54 -2.77
C ARG A 79 -12.59 12.17 -1.30
N HIS A 80 -11.45 12.52 -0.70
CA HIS A 80 -11.19 12.14 0.69
C HIS A 80 -10.19 13.07 1.35
N ARG A 81 -10.16 12.99 2.68
CA ARG A 81 -9.22 13.67 3.55
C ARG A 81 -8.48 12.63 4.39
N HIS A 82 -7.18 12.80 4.58
CA HIS A 82 -6.39 11.96 5.47
C HIS A 82 -6.27 12.55 6.86
N SER A 83 -6.44 11.72 7.90
CA SER A 83 -6.16 12.12 9.29
C SER A 83 -4.67 12.04 9.64
N GLY A 84 -3.93 11.20 8.94
CA GLY A 84 -2.47 11.02 9.05
C GLY A 84 -1.79 11.20 7.70
N GLN A 85 -0.49 11.07 7.68
CA GLN A 85 0.28 11.14 6.43
C GLN A 85 0.07 9.91 5.55
N VAL A 86 0.28 10.08 4.23
CA VAL A 86 0.28 8.98 3.27
C VAL A 86 1.57 9.00 2.46
N HIS A 87 2.08 7.81 2.17
CA HIS A 87 3.18 7.61 1.25
C HIS A 87 2.67 6.74 0.10
N ALA A 88 2.85 7.20 -1.13
CA ALA A 88 2.47 6.48 -2.33
C ALA A 88 3.68 6.21 -3.21
N TYR A 89 3.77 5.01 -3.74
CA TYR A 89 4.77 4.62 -4.73
C TYR A 89 4.08 4.04 -5.96
N VAL A 90 4.20 4.70 -7.11
CA VAL A 90 3.53 4.29 -8.34
C VAL A 90 4.30 3.14 -8.98
N ILE A 91 3.69 1.96 -9.02
CA ILE A 91 4.28 0.74 -9.58
C ILE A 91 4.01 0.63 -11.07
N ARG A 92 2.82 1.09 -11.51
CA ARG A 92 2.38 1.05 -12.91
C ARG A 92 1.37 2.15 -13.17
N GLY A 93 1.39 2.70 -14.39
CA GLY A 93 0.44 3.70 -14.82
C GLY A 93 0.66 5.06 -14.17
N LYS A 94 -0.42 5.80 -13.99
CA LYS A 94 -0.38 7.16 -13.46
C LYS A 94 -1.72 7.58 -12.86
N TRP A 95 -1.66 8.57 -11.98
CA TRP A 95 -2.81 9.22 -11.37
C TRP A 95 -2.47 10.65 -10.94
N TYR A 96 -3.47 11.46 -10.64
CA TYR A 96 -3.30 12.82 -10.12
C TYR A 96 -4.47 13.20 -9.21
N TYR A 97 -4.32 14.31 -8.50
CA TYR A 97 -5.41 14.94 -7.77
C TYR A 97 -5.94 16.16 -8.55
N LEU A 98 -7.27 16.37 -8.56
CA LEU A 98 -7.88 17.54 -9.21
C LEU A 98 -7.38 18.86 -8.63
N GLU A 99 -6.96 18.85 -7.38
CA GLU A 99 -6.50 20.01 -6.62
C GLU A 99 -5.02 20.36 -6.88
N HIS A 100 -4.31 19.55 -7.68
CA HIS A 100 -2.87 19.72 -7.94
C HIS A 100 -2.55 19.79 -9.43
N ASP A 101 -1.37 20.33 -9.74
CA ASP A 101 -0.83 20.48 -11.10
C ASP A 101 0.23 19.42 -11.47
N TRP A 102 0.49 18.46 -10.59
CA TRP A 102 1.41 17.35 -10.83
C TRP A 102 0.67 16.04 -11.16
N VAL A 103 1.37 15.16 -11.84
CA VAL A 103 0.94 13.78 -12.12
C VAL A 103 1.93 12.81 -11.47
N ALA A 104 1.43 11.85 -10.70
CA ALA A 104 2.21 10.73 -10.20
C ALA A 104 2.28 9.65 -11.28
N GLU A 105 3.49 9.37 -11.78
CA GLU A 105 3.75 8.41 -12.85
C GLU A 105 4.56 7.22 -12.34
N GLU A 106 4.62 6.15 -13.14
CA GLU A 106 5.38 4.94 -12.85
C GLU A 106 6.81 5.25 -12.38
N GLY A 107 7.21 4.65 -11.25
CA GLY A 107 8.46 4.93 -10.56
C GLY A 107 8.42 6.16 -9.65
N GLY A 108 7.34 6.95 -9.68
CA GLY A 108 7.17 8.15 -8.86
C GLY A 108 6.81 7.84 -7.42
N TYR A 109 7.18 8.75 -6.53
CA TYR A 109 6.85 8.75 -5.10
C TYR A 109 6.09 10.02 -4.74
N VAL A 110 5.02 9.88 -3.96
CA VAL A 110 4.22 11.00 -3.46
C VAL A 110 4.17 10.92 -1.93
N PHE A 111 4.36 12.05 -1.29
CA PHE A 111 4.10 12.25 0.14
C PHE A 111 2.89 13.18 0.29
N GLU A 112 1.89 12.74 1.03
CA GLU A 112 0.67 13.49 1.31
C GLU A 112 0.65 13.87 2.80
N PRO A 113 0.70 15.16 3.12
CA PRO A 113 0.63 15.61 4.51
C PRO A 113 -0.78 15.34 5.08
N PRO A 114 -0.92 15.18 6.41
CA PRO A 114 -2.23 15.02 7.02
C PRO A 114 -3.08 16.29 6.85
N GLY A 115 -4.38 16.09 6.71
CA GLY A 115 -5.38 17.17 6.72
C GLY A 115 -5.80 17.70 5.36
N GLU A 116 -5.08 17.41 4.30
CA GLU A 116 -5.48 17.79 2.95
C GLU A 116 -6.71 16.99 2.47
N THR A 117 -7.56 17.67 1.70
CA THR A 117 -8.70 17.04 1.02
C THR A 117 -8.46 17.09 -0.47
N HIS A 118 -8.52 15.93 -1.11
CA HIS A 118 -8.22 15.83 -2.54
C HIS A 118 -9.07 14.76 -3.24
N THR A 119 -9.11 14.85 -4.57
CA THR A 119 -9.93 14.01 -5.45
C THR A 119 -9.04 13.22 -6.40
N LEU A 120 -8.93 11.92 -6.21
CA LEU A 120 -8.07 11.04 -7.01
C LEU A 120 -8.70 10.75 -8.37
N ILE A 121 -7.91 10.98 -9.42
CA ILE A 121 -8.26 10.75 -10.81
C ILE A 121 -7.25 9.81 -11.46
N VAL A 122 -7.74 8.84 -12.23
CA VAL A 122 -6.96 8.08 -13.20
C VAL A 122 -7.23 8.64 -14.59
N PRO A 123 -6.22 9.12 -15.33
CA PRO A 123 -6.41 9.69 -16.67
C PRO A 123 -6.99 8.70 -17.67
N ASP A 124 -7.66 9.22 -18.73
CA ASP A 124 -8.29 8.39 -19.76
C ASP A 124 -7.30 7.53 -20.56
N ASP A 125 -6.05 7.95 -20.65
CA ASP A 125 -4.97 7.23 -21.31
C ASP A 125 -4.24 6.22 -20.39
N CYS A 126 -4.76 5.98 -19.17
CA CYS A 126 -4.21 5.01 -18.21
C CYS A 126 -5.18 3.84 -18.01
N ALA A 127 -4.90 2.71 -18.64
CA ALA A 127 -5.75 1.52 -18.61
C ALA A 127 -5.57 0.62 -17.37
N ASP A 128 -4.44 0.72 -16.67
CA ASP A 128 -4.12 -0.09 -15.48
C ASP A 128 -3.17 0.70 -14.57
N MET A 129 -3.70 1.25 -13.49
CA MET A 129 -2.94 1.92 -12.46
C MET A 129 -2.72 0.97 -11.29
N VAL A 130 -1.47 0.86 -10.81
CA VAL A 130 -1.11 0.13 -9.60
C VAL A 130 -0.20 0.99 -8.75
N THR A 131 -0.63 1.28 -7.53
CA THR A 131 0.13 2.09 -6.58
C THR A 131 0.16 1.43 -5.21
N LEU A 132 1.34 1.39 -4.59
CA LEU A 132 1.52 1.01 -3.20
C LEU A 132 1.26 2.24 -2.33
N PHE A 133 0.29 2.15 -1.44
CA PHE A 133 -0.02 3.19 -0.45
C PHE A 133 0.30 2.71 0.96
N THR A 134 0.96 3.56 1.74
CA THR A 134 1.05 3.46 3.19
C THR A 134 0.20 4.59 3.77
N VAL A 135 -0.90 4.25 4.41
CA VAL A 135 -1.89 5.20 4.93
C VAL A 135 -1.87 5.17 6.45
N HIS A 136 -1.51 6.28 7.07
CA HIS A 136 -1.56 6.44 8.53
C HIS A 136 -2.90 7.02 8.97
N GLY A 137 -3.50 6.38 9.99
CA GLY A 137 -4.82 6.79 10.49
C GLY A 137 -5.95 6.41 9.54
N SER A 138 -6.82 7.37 9.22
CA SER A 138 -8.04 7.13 8.43
C SER A 138 -8.12 7.99 7.18
N LEU A 139 -8.81 7.44 6.19
CA LEU A 139 -9.39 8.14 5.04
C LEU A 139 -10.83 8.53 5.41
N MET A 140 -11.15 9.80 5.35
CA MET A 140 -12.52 10.29 5.48
C MET A 140 -13.05 10.66 4.11
N TYR A 141 -14.03 9.94 3.61
CA TYR A 141 -14.69 10.28 2.34
C TYR A 141 -15.57 11.50 2.52
N VAL A 142 -15.53 12.41 1.56
CA VAL A 142 -16.31 13.65 1.63
C VAL A 142 -16.99 13.94 0.27
N ASP A 143 -18.12 14.64 0.35
CA ASP A 143 -18.78 15.21 -0.83
C ASP A 143 -18.04 16.49 -1.31
N PRO A 144 -18.43 17.10 -2.44
CA PRO A 144 -17.82 18.33 -2.92
C PRO A 144 -17.94 19.54 -1.97
N GLN A 145 -18.85 19.49 -1.01
CA GLN A 145 -19.06 20.52 0.01
C GLN A 145 -18.23 20.26 1.29
N GLY A 146 -17.55 19.11 1.35
CA GLY A 146 -16.71 18.71 2.49
C GLY A 146 -17.45 17.96 3.59
N ASN A 147 -18.73 17.61 3.38
CA ASN A 147 -19.46 16.78 4.35
C ASN A 147 -18.97 15.33 4.31
N ALA A 148 -18.76 14.73 5.49
CA ALA A 148 -18.34 13.34 5.59
C ALA A 148 -19.42 12.38 5.08
N THR A 149 -19.03 11.44 4.20
CA THR A 149 -19.92 10.41 3.63
C THR A 149 -19.54 8.99 4.05
N GLY A 150 -18.39 8.82 4.71
CA GLY A 150 -17.87 7.55 5.18
C GLY A 150 -16.41 7.65 5.55
N TYR A 151 -15.82 6.53 5.94
CA TYR A 151 -14.39 6.47 6.24
C TYR A 151 -13.83 5.07 6.00
N ASP A 152 -12.50 5.01 5.86
CA ASP A 152 -11.71 3.78 5.94
C ASP A 152 -10.55 3.99 6.92
N ASP A 153 -10.30 2.96 7.73
CA ASP A 153 -9.13 2.82 8.59
C ASP A 153 -8.60 1.37 8.53
N VAL A 154 -7.60 1.03 9.34
CA VAL A 154 -7.05 -0.32 9.37
C VAL A 154 -8.12 -1.37 9.74
N PHE A 155 -9.07 -1.05 10.60
CA PHE A 155 -10.09 -2.00 11.05
C PHE A 155 -11.17 -2.23 10.00
N THR A 156 -11.68 -1.17 9.37
CA THR A 156 -12.63 -1.30 8.24
C THR A 156 -11.99 -2.05 7.06
N ARG A 157 -10.68 -1.85 6.83
CA ARG A 157 -9.93 -2.62 5.82
C ARG A 157 -9.82 -4.09 6.19
N ILE A 158 -9.53 -4.42 7.45
CA ILE A 158 -9.53 -5.81 7.95
C ILE A 158 -10.87 -6.48 7.67
N ASP A 159 -12.00 -5.83 8.00
CA ASP A 159 -13.32 -6.41 7.78
C ASP A 159 -13.62 -6.66 6.30
N LYS A 160 -13.25 -5.74 5.41
CA LYS A 160 -13.37 -5.92 3.95
C LYS A 160 -12.53 -7.11 3.45
N TYR A 161 -11.28 -7.24 3.91
CA TYR A 161 -10.41 -8.36 3.51
C TYR A 161 -10.89 -9.69 4.09
N ARG A 162 -11.39 -9.72 5.33
CA ARG A 162 -11.98 -10.93 5.93
C ARG A 162 -13.15 -11.43 5.10
N ALA A 163 -14.08 -10.55 4.74
CA ALA A 163 -15.23 -10.89 3.91
C ALA A 163 -14.79 -11.41 2.54
N HIS A 164 -13.81 -10.75 1.90
CA HIS A 164 -13.27 -11.19 0.62
C HIS A 164 -12.61 -12.56 0.70
N PHE A 165 -11.71 -12.79 1.66
CA PHE A 165 -10.99 -14.06 1.79
C PHE A 165 -11.91 -15.22 2.11
N GLU A 166 -12.99 -14.99 2.88
CA GLU A 166 -14.04 -15.99 3.07
C GLU A 166 -14.74 -16.33 1.75
N GLN A 167 -15.13 -15.31 0.99
CA GLN A 167 -15.82 -15.47 -0.29
C GLN A 167 -15.00 -16.24 -1.34
N VAL A 168 -13.66 -16.03 -1.36
CA VAL A 168 -12.76 -16.71 -2.33
C VAL A 168 -12.22 -18.04 -1.81
N GLY A 169 -12.69 -18.53 -0.66
CA GLY A 169 -12.38 -19.85 -0.10
C GLY A 169 -11.03 -19.97 0.59
N LEU A 170 -10.41 -18.83 1.00
CA LEU A 170 -9.19 -18.83 1.84
C LEU A 170 -9.52 -18.82 3.33
N GLY A 171 -10.78 -18.52 3.70
CA GLY A 171 -11.23 -18.30 5.07
C GLY A 171 -10.96 -16.90 5.59
N ALA A 172 -11.88 -16.36 6.41
CA ALA A 172 -11.79 -15.00 6.96
C ALA A 172 -10.47 -14.74 7.71
N ASP A 173 -9.96 -15.74 8.39
CA ASP A 173 -8.73 -15.65 9.19
C ASP A 173 -7.44 -15.53 8.37
N TYR A 174 -7.50 -15.71 7.04
CA TYR A 174 -6.35 -15.49 6.16
C TYR A 174 -5.78 -14.07 6.26
N VAL A 175 -6.62 -13.08 6.59
CA VAL A 175 -6.21 -11.69 6.82
C VAL A 175 -5.10 -11.56 7.88
N LYS A 176 -5.03 -12.48 8.86
CA LYS A 176 -4.04 -12.47 9.94
C LYS A 176 -2.59 -12.57 9.45
N HIS A 177 -2.37 -13.10 8.25
CA HIS A 177 -1.03 -13.13 7.64
C HIS A 177 -0.47 -11.72 7.40
N PHE A 178 -1.32 -10.72 7.27
CA PHE A 178 -0.97 -9.31 7.01
C PHE A 178 -1.03 -8.44 8.26
N MET A 179 -1.43 -8.96 9.41
CA MET A 179 -1.66 -8.18 10.64
C MET A 179 -0.42 -8.16 11.55
N ARG A 180 -0.16 -6.99 12.17
CA ARG A 180 0.83 -6.79 13.24
C ARG A 180 0.31 -5.83 14.30
#